data_023fbedfbe5e47b77c2d9ceea5860afe
#
_entry.id   023fbedfbe5e47b77c2d9ceea5860afe
#
_cell.length_a   1.000
_cell.length_b   1.000
_cell.length_c   1.000
_cell.angle_alpha   90.00
_cell.angle_beta   90.00
_cell.angle_gamma   90.00
#
_symmetry.space_group_name_H-M   'P 1'
#
loop_
_entity.id
_entity.type
_entity.pdbx_description
1 polymer ?
#
loop_
_entity_poly.entity_id
_entity_poly.type
_entity_poly.pdbx_seq_one_letter_code
_entity_poly.pdbx_strand_id
1 'polypeptide(L)'
;LIDNKDSKKRYRADVLIEDQLAKYDDKINKEVAKAAKRFGESFDEAQFRSTNGRVLEHQAKRDALHTRFAKALNDGNLEELRQIIIDEEIVCPISGTKNWTEVRQFNLMFSTEMGSTSEGAMKIYLRPETAQGIFVNYLNVQKTGRMKVPFGIAQIGKAFRNEIVARQFIFRMREFEQMEMQFFVRPGSELEYFKKWKEIRLKWHKALGFGDDLSLIHIS
;
A
#
# COMPACT_ATOMS: atom_id res chain seq x y z
N LEU A 1 -2.76 -13.97 -0.62
CA LEU A 1 -1.43 -14.58 -0.67
C LEU A 1 -1.41 -15.76 -1.63
N ILE A 2 -0.27 -15.96 -2.29
CA ILE A 2 0.01 -17.07 -3.20
C ILE A 2 1.40 -17.65 -2.88
N ASP A 3 1.54 -18.95 -2.93
CA ASP A 3 2.83 -19.62 -2.70
C ASP A 3 3.36 -20.19 -4.02
N ASN A 4 4.68 -20.12 -4.21
CA ASN A 4 5.32 -20.85 -5.30
C ASN A 4 5.81 -22.20 -4.74
N LYS A 5 5.40 -23.31 -5.37
CA LYS A 5 5.67 -24.66 -4.88
C LYS A 5 7.15 -25.04 -4.94
N ASP A 6 7.88 -24.49 -5.91
CA ASP A 6 9.29 -24.83 -6.14
C ASP A 6 10.21 -24.05 -5.20
N SER A 7 10.02 -22.74 -5.08
CA SER A 7 10.80 -21.90 -4.16
C SER A 7 10.35 -21.99 -2.71
N LYS A 8 9.17 -22.55 -2.44
CA LYS A 8 8.50 -22.57 -1.12
C LYS A 8 8.37 -21.16 -0.49
N LYS A 9 8.34 -20.14 -1.33
CA LYS A 9 8.19 -18.74 -0.91
C LYS A 9 6.78 -18.26 -1.12
N ARG A 10 6.38 -17.35 -0.22
CA ARG A 10 5.05 -16.73 -0.19
C ARG A 10 5.13 -15.31 -0.70
N TYR A 11 4.17 -14.93 -1.52
CA TYR A 11 4.05 -13.63 -2.15
C TYR A 11 2.65 -13.05 -1.97
N ARG A 12 2.55 -11.76 -2.13
CA ARG A 12 1.26 -11.10 -2.31
C ARG A 12 0.88 -11.17 -3.79
N ALA A 13 -0.28 -11.71 -4.09
CA ALA A 13 -0.76 -11.85 -5.47
C ALA A 13 -0.97 -10.49 -6.16
N ASP A 14 -1.48 -9.51 -5.41
CA ASP A 14 -1.67 -8.14 -5.88
C ASP A 14 -0.32 -7.50 -6.28
N VAL A 15 0.71 -7.61 -5.44
CA VAL A 15 2.05 -7.07 -5.73
C VAL A 15 2.68 -7.73 -6.96
N LEU A 16 2.51 -9.04 -7.15
CA LEU A 16 3.01 -9.73 -8.35
C LEU A 16 2.37 -9.20 -9.64
N ILE A 17 1.08 -8.86 -9.58
CA ILE A 17 0.36 -8.27 -10.72
C ILE A 17 0.76 -6.81 -10.94
N GLU A 18 0.92 -6.03 -9.85
CA GLU A 18 1.43 -4.65 -9.91
C GLU A 18 2.84 -4.59 -10.51
N ASP A 19 3.73 -5.51 -10.13
CA ASP A 19 5.07 -5.64 -10.72
C ASP A 19 5.00 -5.97 -12.23
N GLN A 20 4.00 -6.72 -12.67
CA GLN A 20 3.78 -7.00 -14.09
C GLN A 20 3.28 -5.76 -14.84
N LEU A 21 2.38 -4.97 -14.25
CA LEU A 21 1.95 -3.68 -14.80
C LEU A 21 3.15 -2.74 -14.93
N ALA A 22 3.99 -2.65 -13.91
CA ALA A 22 5.21 -1.85 -13.94
C ALA A 22 6.18 -2.29 -15.06
N LYS A 23 6.28 -3.59 -15.36
CA LYS A 23 7.08 -4.08 -16.50
C LYS A 23 6.54 -3.61 -17.85
N TYR A 24 5.23 -3.47 -18.01
CA TYR A 24 4.66 -2.88 -19.22
C TYR A 24 4.99 -1.39 -19.33
N ASP A 25 4.85 -0.64 -18.22
CA ASP A 25 5.24 0.77 -18.16
C ASP A 25 6.74 0.95 -18.48
N ASP A 26 7.61 0.10 -17.95
CA ASP A 26 9.04 0.09 -18.25
C ASP A 26 9.34 -0.17 -19.74
N LYS A 27 8.61 -1.09 -20.38
CA LYS A 27 8.76 -1.34 -21.81
C LYS A 27 8.35 -0.12 -22.64
N ILE A 28 7.24 0.53 -22.30
CA ILE A 28 6.78 1.77 -22.92
C ILE A 28 7.85 2.85 -22.76
N ASN A 29 8.32 3.08 -21.54
CA ASN A 29 9.30 4.12 -21.25
C ASN A 29 10.66 3.86 -21.95
N LYS A 30 11.07 2.60 -22.09
CA LYS A 30 12.28 2.23 -22.84
C LYS A 30 12.15 2.54 -24.34
N GLU A 31 11.00 2.29 -24.94
CA GLU A 31 10.77 2.64 -26.37
C GLU A 31 10.75 4.17 -26.57
N VAL A 32 10.10 4.91 -25.66
CA VAL A 32 10.10 6.37 -25.64
C VAL A 32 11.52 6.92 -25.49
N ALA A 33 12.30 6.42 -24.53
CA ALA A 33 13.68 6.85 -24.31
C ALA A 33 14.61 6.56 -25.50
N LYS A 34 14.42 5.43 -26.20
CA LYS A 34 15.16 5.13 -27.43
C LYS A 34 14.82 6.12 -28.55
N ALA A 35 13.53 6.45 -28.70
CA ALA A 35 13.08 7.42 -29.69
C ALA A 35 13.60 8.83 -29.37
N ALA A 36 13.53 9.26 -28.13
CA ALA A 36 14.06 10.55 -27.68
C ALA A 36 15.56 10.69 -27.99
N LYS A 37 16.35 9.63 -27.74
CA LYS A 37 17.78 9.63 -28.11
C LYS A 37 18.02 9.69 -29.63
N ARG A 38 17.11 9.11 -30.42
CA ARG A 38 17.24 9.08 -31.90
C ARG A 38 16.85 10.40 -32.56
N PHE A 39 15.79 11.05 -32.06
CA PHE A 39 15.20 12.24 -32.70
C PHE A 39 15.65 13.56 -32.05
N GLY A 40 16.30 13.52 -30.86
CA GLY A 40 16.84 14.70 -30.20
C GLY A 40 15.78 15.76 -29.87
N GLU A 41 16.13 17.04 -30.13
CA GLU A 41 15.26 18.18 -29.80
C GLU A 41 13.93 18.23 -30.60
N SER A 42 13.82 17.49 -31.70
CA SER A 42 12.59 17.42 -32.50
C SER A 42 11.61 16.32 -32.04
N PHE A 43 11.89 15.64 -30.94
CA PHE A 43 11.09 14.53 -30.43
C PHE A 43 9.82 15.03 -29.74
N ASP A 44 8.67 14.68 -30.32
CA ASP A 44 7.37 14.86 -29.67
C ASP A 44 6.95 13.54 -29.01
N GLU A 45 7.07 13.49 -27.67
CA GLU A 45 6.73 12.32 -26.89
C GLU A 45 5.23 11.98 -26.97
N ALA A 46 4.36 12.98 -26.94
CA ALA A 46 2.91 12.77 -26.95
C ALA A 46 2.46 12.16 -28.29
N GLN A 47 2.97 12.69 -29.39
CA GLN A 47 2.73 12.14 -30.72
C GLN A 47 3.31 10.73 -30.85
N PHE A 48 4.52 10.50 -30.37
CA PHE A 48 5.13 9.18 -30.42
C PHE A 48 4.34 8.14 -29.62
N ARG A 49 3.90 8.47 -28.43
CA ARG A 49 3.06 7.57 -27.59
C ARG A 49 1.74 7.22 -28.24
N SER A 50 1.15 8.12 -29.01
CA SER A 50 -0.14 7.92 -29.68
C SER A 50 -0.05 7.24 -31.06
N THR A 51 1.14 7.16 -31.66
CA THR A 51 1.31 6.65 -33.02
C THR A 51 2.20 5.42 -33.14
N ASN A 52 3.08 5.18 -32.16
CA ASN A 52 4.02 4.07 -32.24
C ASN A 52 3.34 2.74 -31.91
N GLY A 53 3.33 1.81 -32.88
CA GLY A 53 2.62 0.53 -32.77
C GLY A 53 3.06 -0.32 -31.55
N ARG A 54 4.36 -0.33 -31.18
CA ARG A 54 4.85 -1.09 -30.03
C ARG A 54 4.40 -0.47 -28.70
N VAL A 55 4.42 0.86 -28.64
CA VAL A 55 3.93 1.58 -27.46
C VAL A 55 2.44 1.33 -27.27
N LEU A 56 1.65 1.44 -28.33
CA LEU A 56 0.20 1.19 -28.32
C LEU A 56 -0.12 -0.26 -27.93
N GLU A 57 0.64 -1.24 -28.42
CA GLU A 57 0.47 -2.64 -28.04
C GLU A 57 0.72 -2.86 -26.54
N HIS A 58 1.80 -2.29 -26.00
CA HIS A 58 2.09 -2.41 -24.56
C HIS A 58 1.09 -1.65 -23.69
N GLN A 59 0.61 -0.48 -24.13
CA GLN A 59 -0.46 0.25 -23.48
C GLN A 59 -1.76 -0.55 -23.44
N ALA A 60 -2.18 -1.12 -24.58
CA ALA A 60 -3.39 -1.93 -24.64
C ALA A 60 -3.32 -3.15 -23.68
N LYS A 61 -2.19 -3.85 -23.63
CA LYS A 61 -1.99 -4.97 -22.70
C LYS A 61 -2.04 -4.51 -21.24
N ARG A 62 -1.34 -3.43 -20.92
CA ARG A 62 -1.33 -2.83 -19.59
C ARG A 62 -2.73 -2.41 -19.13
N ASP A 63 -3.49 -1.72 -20.00
CA ASP A 63 -4.82 -1.21 -19.66
C ASP A 63 -5.85 -2.36 -19.53
N ALA A 64 -5.75 -3.38 -20.36
CA ALA A 64 -6.56 -4.59 -20.23
C ALA A 64 -6.27 -5.32 -18.92
N LEU A 65 -4.98 -5.51 -18.58
CA LEU A 65 -4.57 -6.12 -17.33
C LEU A 65 -5.02 -5.28 -16.12
N HIS A 66 -4.83 -3.95 -16.16
CA HIS A 66 -5.24 -3.05 -15.09
C HIS A 66 -6.75 -3.10 -14.85
N THR A 67 -7.56 -3.08 -15.91
CA THR A 67 -9.03 -3.15 -15.81
C THR A 67 -9.48 -4.48 -15.20
N ARG A 68 -8.90 -5.59 -15.66
CA ARG A 68 -9.19 -6.93 -15.15
C ARG A 68 -8.79 -7.08 -13.69
N PHE A 69 -7.61 -6.57 -13.33
CA PHE A 69 -7.08 -6.59 -11.96
C PHE A 69 -7.92 -5.74 -11.00
N ALA A 70 -8.27 -4.52 -11.40
CA ALA A 70 -9.13 -3.63 -10.60
C ALA A 70 -10.50 -4.27 -10.33
N LYS A 71 -11.10 -4.92 -11.34
CA LYS A 71 -12.36 -5.65 -11.18
C LYS A 71 -12.21 -6.81 -10.20
N ALA A 72 -11.16 -7.63 -10.36
CA ALA A 72 -10.93 -8.78 -9.47
C ALA A 72 -10.73 -8.36 -8.00
N LEU A 73 -10.06 -7.22 -7.76
CA LEU A 73 -9.90 -6.66 -6.41
C LEU A 73 -11.23 -6.15 -5.84
N ASN A 74 -12.01 -5.40 -6.62
CA ASN A 74 -13.29 -4.87 -6.17
C ASN A 74 -14.30 -5.98 -5.84
N ASP A 75 -14.31 -7.04 -6.65
CA ASP A 75 -15.19 -8.19 -6.48
C ASP A 75 -14.66 -9.18 -5.41
N GLY A 76 -13.45 -8.98 -4.90
CA GLY A 76 -12.78 -9.90 -3.97
C GLY A 76 -12.54 -11.29 -4.58
N ASN A 77 -12.43 -11.39 -5.90
CA ASN A 77 -12.34 -12.66 -6.64
C ASN A 77 -10.90 -13.19 -6.64
N LEU A 78 -10.60 -14.07 -5.70
CA LEU A 78 -9.26 -14.64 -5.52
C LEU A 78 -8.85 -15.58 -6.66
N GLU A 79 -9.82 -16.31 -7.25
CA GLU A 79 -9.54 -17.19 -8.38
C GLU A 79 -9.17 -16.41 -9.62
N GLU A 80 -9.83 -15.27 -9.86
CA GLU A 80 -9.49 -14.37 -10.96
C GLU A 80 -8.08 -13.76 -10.79
N LEU A 81 -7.68 -13.42 -9.55
CA LEU A 81 -6.30 -12.98 -9.29
C LEU A 81 -5.27 -14.07 -9.62
N ARG A 82 -5.61 -15.33 -9.32
CA ARG A 82 -4.77 -16.47 -9.70
C ARG A 82 -4.71 -16.64 -11.22
N GLN A 83 -5.87 -16.55 -11.88
CA GLN A 83 -5.95 -16.70 -13.32
C GLN A 83 -5.15 -15.61 -14.06
N ILE A 84 -5.18 -14.37 -13.57
CA ILE A 84 -4.33 -13.28 -14.10
C ILE A 84 -2.85 -13.65 -14.00
N ILE A 85 -2.39 -14.19 -12.86
CA ILE A 85 -0.98 -14.59 -12.69
C ILE A 85 -0.59 -15.68 -13.67
N ILE A 86 -1.49 -16.60 -14.00
CA ILE A 86 -1.25 -17.68 -14.95
C ILE A 86 -1.24 -17.15 -16.39
N ASP A 87 -2.24 -16.36 -16.76
CA ASP A 87 -2.41 -15.83 -18.13
C ASP A 87 -1.27 -14.87 -18.52
N GLU A 88 -0.84 -14.03 -17.57
CA GLU A 88 0.29 -13.12 -17.74
C GLU A 88 1.65 -13.83 -17.59
N GLU A 89 1.63 -15.14 -17.43
CA GLU A 89 2.83 -15.96 -17.28
C GLU A 89 3.82 -15.45 -16.23
N ILE A 90 3.32 -14.90 -15.12
CA ILE A 90 4.15 -14.32 -14.07
C ILE A 90 5.00 -15.40 -13.42
N VAL A 91 6.30 -15.21 -13.45
CA VAL A 91 7.28 -16.15 -12.87
C VAL A 91 7.65 -15.74 -11.45
N CYS A 92 7.98 -16.74 -10.64
CA CYS A 92 8.52 -16.52 -9.30
C CYS A 92 9.86 -15.76 -9.38
N PRO A 93 10.03 -14.65 -8.65
CA PRO A 93 11.28 -13.87 -8.67
C PRO A 93 12.52 -14.65 -8.23
N ILE A 94 12.35 -15.73 -7.46
CA ILE A 94 13.46 -16.53 -6.91
C ILE A 94 13.73 -17.76 -7.78
N SER A 95 12.70 -18.57 -8.08
CA SER A 95 12.88 -19.82 -8.82
C SER A 95 12.73 -19.68 -10.33
N GLY A 96 12.16 -18.58 -10.82
CA GLY A 96 11.86 -18.40 -12.24
C GLY A 96 10.72 -19.29 -12.76
N THR A 97 10.06 -20.08 -11.89
CA THR A 97 9.00 -21.01 -12.27
C THR A 97 7.61 -20.40 -12.13
N LYS A 98 6.63 -20.99 -12.82
CA LYS A 98 5.21 -20.58 -12.80
C LYS A 98 4.35 -21.51 -11.93
N ASN A 99 4.93 -22.29 -11.05
CA ASN A 99 4.25 -23.31 -10.26
C ASN A 99 3.58 -22.69 -9.02
N TRP A 100 2.45 -22.02 -9.26
CA TRP A 100 1.71 -21.29 -8.23
C TRP A 100 0.62 -22.14 -7.57
N THR A 101 0.37 -21.89 -6.28
CA THR A 101 -0.77 -22.44 -5.54
C THR A 101 -2.03 -21.62 -5.83
N GLU A 102 -3.11 -21.93 -5.12
CA GLU A 102 -4.29 -21.05 -5.06
C GLU A 102 -3.99 -19.77 -4.30
N VAL A 103 -4.69 -18.69 -4.68
CA VAL A 103 -4.64 -17.43 -3.93
C VAL A 103 -5.53 -17.56 -2.69
N ARG A 104 -4.98 -17.23 -1.53
CA ARG A 104 -5.68 -17.27 -0.25
C ARG A 104 -5.78 -15.88 0.34
N GLN A 105 -6.92 -15.57 0.93
CA GLN A 105 -7.08 -14.34 1.67
C GLN A 105 -6.16 -14.33 2.89
N PHE A 106 -5.49 -13.20 3.10
CA PHE A 106 -4.65 -13.00 4.28
C PHE A 106 -5.43 -12.29 5.37
N ASN A 107 -5.46 -12.88 6.54
CA ASN A 107 -6.07 -12.26 7.71
C ASN A 107 -5.02 -11.42 8.46
N LEU A 108 -5.02 -10.12 8.21
CA LEU A 108 -4.09 -9.18 8.86
C LEU A 108 -4.38 -9.03 10.36
N MET A 109 -5.63 -9.15 10.78
CA MET A 109 -6.04 -8.96 12.17
C MET A 109 -6.00 -10.28 12.93
N PHE A 110 -5.44 -10.25 14.13
CA PHE A 110 -5.63 -11.33 15.08
C PHE A 110 -7.08 -11.35 15.55
N SER A 111 -7.64 -12.55 15.65
CA SER A 111 -8.97 -12.75 16.20
C SER A 111 -8.92 -13.76 17.33
N THR A 112 -9.83 -13.60 18.27
CA THR A 112 -10.13 -14.57 19.32
C THR A 112 -11.64 -14.73 19.43
N GLU A 113 -12.08 -15.77 20.13
CA GLU A 113 -13.48 -16.03 20.39
C GLU A 113 -13.81 -15.72 21.84
N MET A 114 -14.90 -14.99 22.03
CA MET A 114 -15.43 -14.65 23.35
C MET A 114 -16.80 -15.30 23.53
N GLY A 115 -16.89 -16.15 24.52
CA GLY A 115 -18.11 -16.87 24.88
C GLY A 115 -17.83 -17.95 25.92
N SER A 116 -18.86 -18.35 26.68
CA SER A 116 -18.76 -19.43 27.68
C SER A 116 -18.75 -20.83 27.06
N THR A 117 -19.22 -20.95 25.82
CA THR A 117 -19.25 -22.18 25.03
C THR A 117 -18.77 -21.94 23.62
N SER A 118 -18.28 -22.96 22.93
CA SER A 118 -17.86 -22.86 21.52
C SER A 118 -19.03 -22.59 20.58
N GLU A 119 -20.25 -23.01 20.95
CA GLU A 119 -21.46 -22.71 20.21
C GLU A 119 -21.97 -21.32 20.59
N GLY A 120 -21.95 -20.39 19.63
CA GLY A 120 -22.40 -19.01 19.83
C GLY A 120 -21.30 -18.05 20.32
N ALA A 121 -20.04 -18.46 20.32
CA ALA A 121 -18.93 -17.58 20.62
C ALA A 121 -18.83 -16.44 19.62
N MET A 122 -18.68 -15.20 20.11
CA MET A 122 -18.51 -14.02 19.28
C MET A 122 -17.05 -13.85 18.91
N LYS A 123 -16.76 -13.76 17.61
CA LYS A 123 -15.42 -13.47 17.13
C LYS A 123 -15.07 -12.01 17.34
N ILE A 124 -14.01 -11.75 18.09
CA ILE A 124 -13.49 -10.42 18.35
C ILE A 124 -12.08 -10.27 17.73
N TYR A 125 -11.67 -9.04 17.46
CA TYR A 125 -10.41 -8.76 16.81
C TYR A 125 -9.55 -7.82 17.65
N LEU A 126 -8.23 -8.06 17.62
CA LEU A 126 -7.27 -7.12 18.16
C LEU A 126 -7.04 -6.00 17.14
N ARG A 127 -6.97 -4.77 17.62
CA ARG A 127 -6.80 -3.61 16.73
C ARG A 127 -5.46 -3.65 15.98
N PRO A 128 -5.44 -3.45 14.65
CA PRO A 128 -4.20 -3.40 13.86
C PRO A 128 -3.52 -2.03 13.87
N GLU A 129 -4.23 -1.00 14.36
CA GLU A 129 -3.79 0.40 14.41
C GLU A 129 -4.56 1.19 15.47
N THR A 130 -4.05 2.35 15.85
CA THR A 130 -4.68 3.23 16.84
C THR A 130 -5.60 4.29 16.22
N ALA A 131 -5.50 4.57 14.93
CA ALA A 131 -6.27 5.59 14.23
C ALA A 131 -7.77 5.40 14.36
N GLN A 132 -8.27 4.20 14.16
CA GLN A 132 -9.70 3.88 14.24
C GLN A 132 -10.31 4.28 15.59
N GLY A 133 -9.60 4.01 16.69
CA GLY A 133 -10.03 4.41 18.02
C GLY A 133 -10.14 5.93 18.18
N ILE A 134 -9.26 6.69 17.55
CA ILE A 134 -9.31 8.16 17.54
C ILE A 134 -10.57 8.66 16.81
N PHE A 135 -10.86 8.12 15.63
CA PHE A 135 -12.06 8.52 14.85
C PHE A 135 -13.35 8.15 15.57
N VAL A 136 -13.46 6.95 16.12
CA VAL A 136 -14.65 6.50 16.88
C VAL A 136 -14.90 7.39 18.08
N ASN A 137 -13.85 7.83 18.78
CA ASN A 137 -13.96 8.65 19.97
C ASN A 137 -13.97 10.18 19.70
N TYR A 138 -13.92 10.60 18.45
CA TYR A 138 -13.84 12.01 18.08
C TYR A 138 -14.89 12.88 18.80
N LEU A 139 -16.17 12.52 18.72
CA LEU A 139 -17.26 13.26 19.33
C LEU A 139 -17.18 13.27 20.89
N ASN A 140 -16.75 12.17 21.48
CA ASN A 140 -16.58 12.07 22.93
C ASN A 140 -15.49 13.03 23.40
N VAL A 141 -14.34 13.05 22.75
CA VAL A 141 -13.21 13.93 23.07
C VAL A 141 -13.61 15.39 22.83
N GLN A 142 -14.25 15.69 21.68
CA GLN A 142 -14.70 17.04 21.37
C GLN A 142 -15.65 17.60 22.43
N LYS A 143 -16.65 16.81 22.85
CA LYS A 143 -17.65 17.25 23.84
C LYS A 143 -17.04 17.39 25.23
N THR A 144 -16.30 16.37 25.68
CA THR A 144 -15.69 16.37 27.03
C THR A 144 -14.63 17.45 27.18
N GLY A 145 -13.80 17.65 26.15
CA GLY A 145 -12.77 18.69 26.12
C GLY A 145 -13.29 20.06 25.70
N ARG A 146 -14.57 20.20 25.32
CA ARG A 146 -15.16 21.44 24.75
C ARG A 146 -14.32 22.00 23.60
N MET A 147 -13.77 21.10 22.77
CA MET A 147 -12.82 21.45 21.71
C MET A 147 -13.55 22.02 20.49
N LYS A 148 -12.90 22.98 19.84
CA LYS A 148 -13.32 23.54 18.56
C LYS A 148 -12.27 23.23 17.51
N VAL A 149 -12.70 22.90 16.29
CA VAL A 149 -11.79 22.71 15.14
C VAL A 149 -11.06 24.04 14.84
N PRO A 150 -9.74 24.07 14.65
CA PRO A 150 -8.85 22.89 14.56
C PRO A 150 -8.38 22.35 15.92
N PHE A 151 -8.31 21.02 16.06
CA PHE A 151 -7.71 20.38 17.23
C PHE A 151 -7.17 18.99 16.87
N GLY A 152 -6.25 18.46 17.69
CA GLY A 152 -5.66 17.14 17.50
C GLY A 152 -6.07 16.17 18.61
N ILE A 153 -6.14 14.90 18.28
CA ILE A 153 -6.26 13.79 19.22
C ILE A 153 -5.04 12.89 19.04
N ALA A 154 -4.27 12.72 20.09
CA ALA A 154 -3.12 11.81 20.10
C ALA A 154 -3.41 10.60 20.98
N GLN A 155 -2.91 9.45 20.57
CA GLN A 155 -3.01 8.20 21.30
C GLN A 155 -1.67 7.46 21.24
N ILE A 156 -1.29 6.88 22.39
CA ILE A 156 -0.22 5.89 22.48
C ILE A 156 -0.87 4.58 22.92
N GLY A 157 -0.54 3.50 22.27
CA GLY A 157 -1.09 2.20 22.63
C GLY A 157 -0.58 1.07 21.75
N LYS A 158 -0.92 -0.15 22.15
CA LYS A 158 -0.55 -1.35 21.42
C LYS A 158 -1.38 -1.54 20.16
N ALA A 159 -0.73 -1.98 19.10
CA ALA A 159 -1.34 -2.45 17.86
C ALA A 159 -0.84 -3.86 17.56
N PHE A 160 -1.65 -4.62 16.83
CA PHE A 160 -1.42 -6.04 16.58
C PHE A 160 -1.63 -6.35 15.12
N ARG A 161 -0.61 -6.87 14.46
CA ARG A 161 -0.70 -7.28 13.05
C ARG A 161 -0.25 -8.72 12.91
N ASN A 162 -1.00 -9.54 12.23
CA ASN A 162 -0.64 -10.92 11.94
C ASN A 162 0.36 -10.98 10.79
N GLU A 163 1.60 -10.57 11.08
CA GLU A 163 2.67 -10.56 10.08
C GLU A 163 3.00 -11.99 9.64
N ILE A 164 3.11 -12.20 8.33
CA ILE A 164 3.47 -13.50 7.74
C ILE A 164 4.82 -13.96 8.26
N VAL A 165 5.79 -13.04 8.33
CA VAL A 165 7.12 -13.29 8.85
C VAL A 165 7.53 -12.12 9.74
N ALA A 166 7.56 -12.34 11.04
CA ALA A 166 8.18 -11.42 11.97
C ALA A 166 9.71 -11.57 11.84
N ARG A 167 10.38 -10.53 11.32
CA ARG A 167 11.82 -10.47 11.09
C ARG A 167 12.35 -9.08 11.43
N GLN A 168 13.67 -8.91 11.33
CA GLN A 168 14.34 -7.63 11.50
C GLN A 168 14.20 -7.08 12.93
N PHE A 169 14.34 -7.95 13.92
CA PHE A 169 14.31 -7.58 15.34
C PHE A 169 13.02 -6.83 15.69
N ILE A 170 13.08 -5.58 16.16
CA ILE A 170 11.90 -4.79 16.55
C ILE A 170 11.19 -4.11 15.38
N PHE A 171 11.76 -4.11 14.17
CA PHE A 171 11.20 -3.38 13.02
C PHE A 171 9.97 -4.05 12.40
N ARG A 172 9.77 -5.35 12.63
CA ARG A 172 8.60 -6.09 12.15
C ARG A 172 8.14 -7.11 13.18
N MET A 173 7.29 -6.64 14.08
CA MET A 173 6.72 -7.42 15.18
C MET A 173 5.21 -7.62 14.99
N ARG A 174 4.66 -8.65 15.61
CA ARG A 174 3.22 -8.90 15.64
C ARG A 174 2.48 -8.07 16.67
N GLU A 175 3.16 -7.67 17.74
CA GLU A 175 2.70 -6.75 18.77
C GLU A 175 3.70 -5.61 18.89
N PHE A 176 3.24 -4.36 18.79
CA PHE A 176 4.09 -3.18 18.86
C PHE A 176 3.33 -2.00 19.45
N GLU A 177 4.06 -1.01 19.92
CA GLU A 177 3.48 0.26 20.35
C GLU A 177 3.44 1.23 19.19
N GLN A 178 2.34 1.96 19.10
CA GLN A 178 2.12 3.00 18.10
C GLN A 178 1.74 4.29 18.82
N MET A 179 2.41 5.37 18.43
CA MET A 179 2.03 6.73 18.82
C MET A 179 1.53 7.44 17.58
N GLU A 180 0.30 7.91 17.63
CA GLU A 180 -0.37 8.50 16.49
C GLU A 180 -1.17 9.73 16.91
N MET A 181 -1.22 10.72 16.02
CA MET A 181 -2.04 11.92 16.17
C MET A 181 -2.84 12.14 14.91
N GLN A 182 -4.15 12.36 15.07
CA GLN A 182 -5.04 12.85 14.02
C GLN A 182 -5.36 14.32 14.31
N PHE A 183 -5.12 15.18 13.33
CA PHE A 183 -5.37 16.61 13.47
C PHE A 183 -6.54 17.01 12.58
N PHE A 184 -7.63 17.43 13.22
CA PHE A 184 -8.89 17.76 12.57
C PHE A 184 -8.97 19.25 12.22
N VAL A 185 -9.22 19.54 10.97
CA VAL A 185 -9.26 20.90 10.42
C VAL A 185 -10.61 21.17 9.74
N ARG A 186 -10.89 22.42 9.41
CA ARG A 186 -12.08 22.77 8.63
C ARG A 186 -11.91 22.33 7.19
N PRO A 187 -12.97 21.83 6.52
CA PRO A 187 -12.92 21.54 5.10
C PRO A 187 -12.39 22.73 4.28
N GLY A 188 -11.48 22.46 3.34
CA GLY A 188 -10.84 23.46 2.49
C GLY A 188 -9.55 24.08 3.07
N SER A 189 -9.18 23.76 4.33
CA SER A 189 -7.93 24.24 4.94
C SER A 189 -6.84 23.15 5.03
N GLU A 190 -7.07 21.98 4.45
CA GLU A 190 -6.22 20.78 4.59
C GLU A 190 -4.79 21.04 4.10
N LEU A 191 -4.65 21.67 2.93
CA LEU A 191 -3.34 21.94 2.33
C LEU A 191 -2.51 22.96 3.13
N GLU A 192 -3.17 23.95 3.76
CA GLU A 192 -2.51 24.92 4.62
C GLU A 192 -1.92 24.21 5.85
N TYR A 193 -2.75 23.41 6.54
CA TYR A 193 -2.31 22.67 7.72
C TYR A 193 -1.29 21.58 7.37
N PHE A 194 -1.40 20.94 6.22
CA PHE A 194 -0.41 19.99 5.74
C PHE A 194 0.98 20.65 5.61
N LYS A 195 1.06 21.82 4.94
CA LYS A 195 2.32 22.57 4.81
C LYS A 195 2.89 22.95 6.18
N LYS A 196 2.03 23.48 7.06
CA LYS A 196 2.41 23.87 8.41
C LYS A 196 2.96 22.68 9.23
N TRP A 197 2.30 21.52 9.19
CA TRP A 197 2.76 20.33 9.88
C TRP A 197 4.06 19.78 9.29
N LYS A 198 4.23 19.85 7.99
CA LYS A 198 5.47 19.48 7.31
C LYS A 198 6.65 20.30 7.85
N GLU A 199 6.51 21.62 7.95
CA GLU A 199 7.55 22.50 8.51
C GLU A 199 7.81 22.23 10.00
N ILE A 200 6.78 22.05 10.80
CA ILE A 200 6.90 21.76 12.24
C ILE A 200 7.64 20.43 12.43
N ARG A 201 7.30 19.39 11.67
CA ARG A 201 7.95 18.08 11.76
C ARG A 201 9.41 18.14 11.32
N LEU A 202 9.71 18.88 10.26
CA LEU A 202 11.09 19.10 9.83
C LEU A 202 11.93 19.80 10.90
N LYS A 203 11.41 20.87 11.50
CA LYS A 203 12.08 21.56 12.62
C LYS A 203 12.31 20.62 13.80
N TRP A 204 11.34 19.78 14.12
CA TRP A 204 11.46 18.81 15.20
C TRP A 204 12.53 17.75 14.91
N HIS A 205 12.60 17.21 13.70
CA HIS A 205 13.66 16.27 13.30
C HIS A 205 15.06 16.91 13.42
N LYS A 206 15.22 18.15 12.95
CA LYS A 206 16.49 18.89 13.08
C LYS A 206 16.86 19.13 14.55
N ALA A 207 15.89 19.45 15.39
CA ALA A 207 16.12 19.62 16.84
C ALA A 207 16.56 18.33 17.54
N LEU A 208 16.20 17.15 16.99
CA LEU A 208 16.68 15.84 17.46
C LEU A 208 18.07 15.46 16.88
N GLY A 209 18.68 16.30 16.06
CA GLY A 209 20.00 16.08 15.48
C GLY A 209 20.02 15.30 14.15
N PHE A 210 18.87 15.12 13.51
CA PHE A 210 18.85 14.54 12.16
C PHE A 210 19.39 15.53 11.13
N GLY A 211 20.28 15.07 10.25
CA GLY A 211 20.80 15.86 9.13
C GLY A 211 19.75 16.14 8.06
N ASP A 212 19.99 17.15 7.25
CA ASP A 212 19.08 17.56 6.17
C ASP A 212 18.89 16.46 5.11
N ASP A 213 19.91 15.65 4.86
CA ASP A 213 19.92 14.52 3.95
C ASP A 213 18.99 13.36 4.39
N LEU A 214 18.86 13.15 5.70
CA LEU A 214 18.00 12.10 6.24
C LEU A 214 16.53 12.53 6.35
N SER A 215 16.26 13.83 6.39
CA SER A 215 14.91 14.38 6.57
C SER A 215 14.10 14.47 5.28
N LEU A 216 14.73 14.57 4.11
CA LEU A 216 14.06 14.75 2.82
C LEU A 216 13.43 13.47 2.27
N ILE A 217 13.92 12.30 2.64
CA ILE A 217 13.45 11.00 2.15
C ILE A 217 12.00 10.68 2.61
N HIS A 218 11.56 11.28 3.71
CA HIS A 218 10.25 10.99 4.31
C HIS A 218 9.16 11.99 3.96
N ILE A 219 9.43 12.95 3.10
CA ILE A 219 8.54 14.08 2.81
C ILE A 219 8.13 14.13 1.33
N SER A 220 8.65 13.23 0.50
CA SER A 220 8.30 13.11 -0.93
C SER A 220 7.12 12.17 -1.15
#